data_24aa1696cf7658595e9652322a592ed2
#
_entry.id   24aa1696cf7658595e9652322a592ed2
#
_cell.length_a   1.000
_cell.length_b   1.000
_cell.length_c   1.000
_cell.angle_alpha   90.00
_cell.angle_beta   90.00
_cell.angle_gamma   90.00
#
_symmetry.space_group_name_H-M   'P 1'
#
loop_
_entity.id
_entity.type
_entity.pdbx_description
1 polymer ?
#
loop_
_entity_poly.entity_id
_entity_poly.type
_entity_poly.pdbx_seq_one_letter_code
_entity_poly.pdbx_strand_id
1 'polypeptide(L)'
;KISFLNDAISSYLIKINSQDLTDNQSREVFTLVSVVNNVNSIKNSIKLRLHDLIIKKESDSDDLSDSLITEIESYHKKIIKQIKRLGKFFEKYDQTKIDKIVSKGKKYKDLEEKYRIEHIKRTNSEESSEAQQQIYRDLMDMLKEISIFIDLIVERLGEVEKAD
;
A
#
# COMPACT_ATOMS: atom_id res chain seq x y z
N LYS A 1 -13.60 -5.44 -11.22
CA LYS A 1 -13.53 -4.02 -11.67
C LYS A 1 -12.09 -3.51 -11.80
N ILE A 2 -11.26 -3.56 -10.75
CA ILE A 2 -9.87 -3.06 -10.79
C ILE A 2 -9.04 -3.80 -11.84
N SER A 3 -9.12 -5.13 -11.94
CA SER A 3 -8.40 -5.90 -12.96
C SER A 3 -8.76 -5.45 -14.38
N PHE A 4 -10.04 -5.29 -14.67
CA PHE A 4 -10.51 -4.83 -15.99
C PHE A 4 -9.94 -3.42 -16.32
N LEU A 5 -9.96 -2.49 -15.36
CA LEU A 5 -9.39 -1.16 -15.57
C LEU A 5 -7.87 -1.22 -15.77
N ASN A 6 -7.17 -2.04 -14.99
CA ASN A 6 -5.74 -2.26 -15.15
C ASN A 6 -5.41 -2.76 -16.56
N ASP A 7 -6.12 -3.77 -17.05
CA ASP A 7 -5.89 -4.35 -18.39
C ASP A 7 -6.19 -3.33 -19.50
N ALA A 8 -7.28 -2.56 -19.35
CA ALA A 8 -7.65 -1.52 -20.31
C ALA A 8 -6.60 -0.40 -20.36
N ILE A 9 -6.15 0.11 -19.21
CA ILE A 9 -5.13 1.17 -19.14
C ILE A 9 -3.80 0.65 -19.66
N SER A 10 -3.36 -0.54 -19.27
CA SER A 10 -2.12 -1.15 -19.75
C SER A 10 -2.13 -1.32 -21.26
N SER A 11 -3.24 -1.81 -21.84
CA SER A 11 -3.39 -1.97 -23.29
C SER A 11 -3.35 -0.61 -24.01
N TYR A 12 -3.90 0.44 -23.42
CA TYR A 12 -3.84 1.79 -23.96
C TYR A 12 -2.41 2.35 -23.93
N LEU A 13 -1.71 2.20 -22.84
CA LEU A 13 -0.33 2.65 -22.69
C LEU A 13 0.63 1.92 -23.64
N ILE A 14 0.42 0.61 -23.88
CA ILE A 14 1.18 -0.15 -24.87
C ILE A 14 0.96 0.43 -26.28
N LYS A 15 -0.27 0.79 -26.65
CA LYS A 15 -0.56 1.42 -27.94
C LYS A 15 0.09 2.79 -28.08
N ILE A 16 0.15 3.58 -27.03
CA ILE A 16 0.89 4.85 -27.06
C ILE A 16 2.38 4.58 -27.24
N ASN A 17 2.96 3.65 -26.49
CA ASN A 17 4.38 3.33 -26.55
C ASN A 17 4.84 2.76 -27.92
N SER A 18 3.90 2.29 -28.76
CA SER A 18 4.20 1.86 -30.13
C SER A 18 4.25 3.01 -31.16
N GLN A 19 4.03 4.24 -30.76
CA GLN A 19 4.13 5.44 -31.59
C GLN A 19 5.52 6.07 -31.50
N ASP A 20 5.81 7.00 -32.39
CA ASP A 20 7.06 7.79 -32.37
C ASP A 20 6.97 8.82 -31.24
N LEU A 21 7.51 8.48 -30.08
CA LEU A 21 7.47 9.30 -28.89
C LEU A 21 8.77 10.07 -28.69
N THR A 22 8.67 11.28 -28.21
CA THR A 22 9.82 12.00 -27.68
C THR A 22 10.32 11.34 -26.38
N ASP A 23 11.54 11.66 -25.96
CA ASP A 23 12.12 11.15 -24.70
C ASP A 23 11.24 11.48 -23.48
N ASN A 24 10.67 12.71 -23.44
CA ASN A 24 9.78 13.13 -22.36
C ASN A 24 8.48 12.31 -22.35
N GLN A 25 7.84 12.13 -23.51
CA GLN A 25 6.64 11.31 -23.64
C GLN A 25 6.90 9.84 -23.26
N SER A 26 8.06 9.30 -23.64
CA SER A 26 8.46 7.95 -23.27
C SER A 26 8.62 7.78 -21.76
N ARG A 27 9.23 8.77 -21.08
CA ARG A 27 9.33 8.81 -19.60
C ARG A 27 7.97 8.89 -18.93
N GLU A 28 7.06 9.71 -19.45
CA GLU A 28 5.69 9.84 -18.94
C GLU A 28 4.92 8.53 -19.06
N VAL A 29 4.97 7.86 -20.22
CA VAL A 29 4.36 6.54 -20.42
C VAL A 29 4.95 5.52 -19.45
N PHE A 30 6.27 5.47 -19.30
CA PHE A 30 6.92 4.57 -18.34
C PHE A 30 6.46 4.81 -16.91
N THR A 31 6.33 6.08 -16.51
CA THR A 31 5.82 6.44 -15.18
C THR A 31 4.39 5.97 -14.98
N LEU A 32 3.50 6.20 -15.96
CA LEU A 32 2.11 5.75 -15.90
C LEU A 32 1.98 4.22 -15.81
N VAL A 33 2.79 3.48 -16.58
CA VAL A 33 2.87 2.02 -16.48
C VAL A 33 3.29 1.59 -15.07
N SER A 34 4.31 2.23 -14.50
CA SER A 34 4.77 1.95 -13.14
C SER A 34 3.68 2.22 -12.09
N VAL A 35 2.94 3.32 -12.21
CA VAL A 35 1.81 3.66 -11.34
C VAL A 35 0.72 2.59 -11.41
N VAL A 36 0.32 2.19 -12.63
CA VAL A 36 -0.70 1.15 -12.84
C VAL A 36 -0.27 -0.18 -12.23
N ASN A 37 0.99 -0.57 -12.41
CA ASN A 37 1.54 -1.79 -11.80
C ASN A 37 1.51 -1.73 -10.26
N ASN A 38 1.87 -0.61 -9.65
CA ASN A 38 1.83 -0.46 -8.20
C ASN A 38 0.38 -0.49 -7.66
N VAL A 39 -0.58 0.12 -8.35
CA VAL A 39 -2.02 0.00 -7.99
C VAL A 39 -2.49 -1.44 -8.08
N ASN A 40 -2.07 -2.19 -9.11
CA ASN A 40 -2.39 -3.61 -9.24
C ASN A 40 -1.72 -4.45 -8.14
N SER A 41 -0.52 -4.09 -7.70
CA SER A 41 0.16 -4.72 -6.58
C SER A 41 -0.59 -4.52 -5.27
N ILE A 42 -1.10 -3.32 -4.99
CA ILE A 42 -1.99 -3.06 -3.83
C ILE A 42 -3.22 -4.00 -3.87
N LYS A 43 -3.89 -4.09 -5.01
CA LYS A 43 -5.03 -5.01 -5.18
C LYS A 43 -4.65 -6.45 -4.89
N ASN A 44 -3.50 -6.91 -5.40
CA ASN A 44 -3.05 -8.28 -5.23
C ASN A 44 -2.69 -8.58 -3.77
N SER A 45 -2.00 -7.67 -3.09
CA SER A 45 -1.69 -7.81 -1.65
C SER A 45 -2.97 -7.98 -0.83
N ILE A 46 -3.99 -7.16 -1.09
CA ILE A 46 -5.28 -7.29 -0.40
C ILE A 46 -5.95 -8.63 -0.74
N LYS A 47 -6.05 -8.97 -2.04
CA LYS A 47 -6.79 -10.16 -2.47
C LYS A 47 -6.17 -11.46 -1.96
N LEU A 48 -4.86 -11.60 -2.09
CA LEU A 48 -4.18 -12.85 -1.78
C LEU A 48 -4.01 -13.02 -0.27
N ARG A 49 -3.46 -12.00 0.41
CA ARG A 49 -3.19 -12.11 1.84
C ARG A 49 -4.46 -12.11 2.70
N LEU A 50 -5.48 -11.31 2.34
CA LEU A 50 -6.73 -11.29 3.10
C LEU A 50 -7.49 -12.62 2.97
N HIS A 51 -7.46 -13.26 1.80
CA HIS A 51 -8.04 -14.59 1.62
C HIS A 51 -7.36 -15.63 2.51
N ASP A 52 -6.02 -15.66 2.52
CA ASP A 52 -5.27 -16.60 3.35
C ASP A 52 -5.49 -16.36 4.85
N LEU A 53 -5.62 -15.09 5.25
CA LEU A 53 -5.91 -14.72 6.64
C LEU A 53 -7.32 -15.14 7.09
N ILE A 54 -8.31 -15.06 6.21
CA ILE A 54 -9.68 -15.53 6.50
C ILE A 54 -9.65 -17.04 6.74
N ILE A 55 -9.00 -17.80 5.86
CA ILE A 55 -8.88 -19.27 6.02
C ILE A 55 -8.16 -19.63 7.34
N LYS A 56 -7.06 -18.94 7.65
CA LYS A 56 -6.34 -19.17 8.92
C LYS A 56 -7.23 -18.87 10.12
N LYS A 57 -7.99 -17.76 10.10
CA LYS A 57 -8.89 -17.39 11.21
C LYS A 57 -10.04 -18.37 11.38
N GLU A 58 -10.56 -18.94 10.30
CA GLU A 58 -11.61 -19.98 10.37
C GLU A 58 -11.10 -21.30 10.99
N SER A 59 -9.80 -21.59 10.83
CA SER A 59 -9.17 -22.80 11.40
C SER A 59 -8.75 -22.63 12.85
N ASP A 60 -8.68 -21.40 13.37
CA ASP A 60 -8.17 -21.07 14.69
C ASP A 60 -9.24 -20.38 15.53
N SER A 61 -9.56 -20.96 16.70
CA SER A 61 -10.65 -20.50 17.57
C SER A 61 -10.26 -19.26 18.40
N ASP A 62 -8.97 -18.93 18.47
CA ASP A 62 -8.50 -17.85 19.34
C ASP A 62 -8.71 -16.48 18.71
N ASP A 63 -9.40 -15.59 19.40
CA ASP A 63 -9.54 -14.20 19.00
C ASP A 63 -8.27 -13.40 19.33
N LEU A 64 -7.94 -12.43 18.44
CA LEU A 64 -6.85 -11.49 18.72
C LEU A 64 -7.14 -10.70 19.99
N SER A 65 -6.12 -10.43 20.78
CA SER A 65 -6.26 -9.56 21.95
C SER A 65 -6.65 -8.13 21.56
N ASP A 66 -7.34 -7.42 22.43
CA ASP A 66 -7.79 -6.04 22.20
C ASP A 66 -6.62 -5.10 21.84
N SER A 67 -5.45 -5.33 22.40
CA SER A 67 -4.24 -4.55 22.11
C SER A 67 -3.79 -4.75 20.66
N LEU A 68 -3.75 -5.97 20.16
CA LEU A 68 -3.39 -6.30 18.77
C LEU A 68 -4.42 -5.72 17.79
N ILE A 69 -5.71 -5.87 18.09
CA ILE A 69 -6.80 -5.29 17.27
C ILE A 69 -6.65 -3.77 17.20
N THR A 70 -6.42 -3.10 18.32
CA THR A 70 -6.26 -1.65 18.39
C THR A 70 -5.11 -1.15 17.52
N GLU A 71 -3.96 -1.83 17.53
CA GLU A 71 -2.80 -1.46 16.70
C GLU A 71 -3.09 -1.66 15.21
N ILE A 72 -3.65 -2.82 14.82
CA ILE A 72 -4.04 -3.11 13.44
C ILE A 72 -5.02 -2.05 12.94
N GLU A 73 -6.08 -1.76 13.69
CA GLU A 73 -7.07 -0.74 13.31
C GLU A 73 -6.47 0.66 13.20
N SER A 74 -5.59 1.02 14.15
CA SER A 74 -4.91 2.31 14.12
C SER A 74 -4.07 2.45 12.85
N TYR A 75 -3.28 1.44 12.50
CA TYR A 75 -2.44 1.46 11.32
C TYR A 75 -3.27 1.40 10.03
N HIS A 76 -4.27 0.52 9.96
CA HIS A 76 -5.22 0.45 8.85
C HIS A 76 -5.89 1.80 8.57
N LYS A 77 -6.38 2.49 9.60
CA LYS A 77 -6.97 3.84 9.45
C LYS A 77 -5.97 4.84 8.84
N LYS A 78 -4.66 4.71 9.10
CA LYS A 78 -3.63 5.57 8.48
C LYS A 78 -3.44 5.22 6.99
N ILE A 79 -3.38 3.93 6.66
CA ILE A 79 -3.24 3.49 5.27
C ILE A 79 -4.46 3.91 4.43
N ILE A 80 -5.67 3.74 4.92
CA ILE A 80 -6.89 4.23 4.24
C ILE A 80 -6.83 5.75 4.00
N LYS A 81 -6.31 6.53 4.96
CA LYS A 81 -6.11 7.97 4.76
C LYS A 81 -5.09 8.27 3.65
N GLN A 82 -4.04 7.48 3.50
CA GLN A 82 -3.06 7.63 2.41
C GLN A 82 -3.70 7.31 1.05
N ILE A 83 -4.43 6.20 0.93
CA ILE A 83 -5.17 5.84 -0.29
C ILE A 83 -6.14 6.96 -0.70
N LYS A 84 -6.88 7.52 0.27
CA LYS A 84 -7.79 8.65 -0.01
C LYS A 84 -7.06 9.91 -0.46
N ARG A 85 -5.86 10.19 0.07
CA ARG A 85 -5.04 11.32 -0.40
C ARG A 85 -4.53 11.10 -1.82
N LEU A 86 -4.07 9.88 -2.10
CA LEU A 86 -3.64 9.50 -3.44
C LEU A 86 -4.79 9.63 -4.45
N GLY A 87 -6.01 9.19 -4.10
CA GLY A 87 -7.20 9.38 -4.94
C GLY A 87 -7.46 10.85 -5.26
N LYS A 88 -7.42 11.72 -4.23
CA LYS A 88 -7.59 13.17 -4.42
C LYS A 88 -6.47 13.82 -5.25
N PHE A 89 -5.28 13.25 -5.23
CA PHE A 89 -4.19 13.69 -6.10
C PHE A 89 -4.51 13.37 -7.57
N PHE A 90 -5.00 12.16 -7.87
CA PHE A 90 -5.41 11.81 -9.24
C PHE A 90 -6.60 12.64 -9.77
N GLU A 91 -7.50 13.12 -8.88
CA GLU A 91 -8.59 14.02 -9.30
C GLU A 91 -8.08 15.40 -9.70
N LYS A 92 -7.07 15.90 -9.01
CA LYS A 92 -6.44 17.19 -9.27
C LYS A 92 -5.01 17.15 -8.80
N TYR A 93 -4.09 17.27 -9.74
CA TYR A 93 -2.66 17.37 -9.47
C TYR A 93 -2.37 18.60 -8.58
N ASP A 94 -1.51 18.40 -7.56
CA ASP A 94 -1.10 19.44 -6.64
C ASP A 94 0.11 18.95 -5.84
N GLN A 95 1.27 19.61 -6.01
CA GLN A 95 2.51 19.26 -5.34
C GLN A 95 2.36 19.21 -3.81
N THR A 96 1.56 20.11 -3.24
CA THR A 96 1.31 20.11 -1.78
C THR A 96 0.66 18.81 -1.29
N LYS A 97 -0.10 18.12 -2.15
CA LYS A 97 -0.69 16.81 -1.85
C LYS A 97 0.37 15.72 -1.84
N ILE A 98 1.32 15.75 -2.80
CA ILE A 98 2.48 14.84 -2.82
C ILE A 98 3.25 14.99 -1.52
N ASP A 99 3.69 16.20 -1.18
CA ASP A 99 4.46 16.49 0.03
C ASP A 99 3.75 16.00 1.30
N LYS A 100 2.43 16.16 1.33
CA LYS A 100 1.61 15.67 2.43
C LYS A 100 1.55 14.14 2.50
N ILE A 101 1.46 13.45 1.37
CA ILE A 101 1.50 11.98 1.34
C ILE A 101 2.87 11.50 1.84
N VAL A 102 3.96 12.04 1.31
CA VAL A 102 5.34 11.69 1.68
C VAL A 102 5.58 11.93 3.19
N SER A 103 5.27 13.15 3.69
CA SER A 103 5.51 13.49 5.10
C SER A 103 4.68 12.62 6.07
N LYS A 104 3.46 12.25 5.68
CA LYS A 104 2.63 11.34 6.48
C LYS A 104 3.06 9.89 6.35
N GLY A 105 3.49 9.45 5.16
CA GLY A 105 4.05 8.12 4.93
C GLY A 105 5.22 7.84 5.86
N LYS A 106 6.18 8.77 5.98
CA LYS A 106 7.29 8.67 6.93
C LYS A 106 6.81 8.43 8.38
N LYS A 107 5.87 9.26 8.86
CA LYS A 107 5.30 9.10 10.21
C LYS A 107 4.56 7.77 10.40
N TYR A 108 4.01 7.20 9.35
CA TYR A 108 3.30 5.92 9.44
C TYR A 108 4.27 4.74 9.42
N LYS A 109 5.44 4.89 8.76
CA LYS A 109 6.56 3.93 8.89
C LYS A 109 7.09 3.89 10.32
N ASP A 110 7.33 5.06 10.92
CA ASP A 110 7.78 5.16 12.32
C ASP A 110 6.76 4.51 13.28
N LEU A 111 5.45 4.69 13.02
CA LEU A 111 4.38 4.08 13.81
C LEU A 111 4.35 2.55 13.66
N GLU A 112 4.51 2.03 12.44
CA GLU A 112 4.59 0.59 12.16
C GLU A 112 5.78 -0.04 12.90
N GLU A 113 6.94 0.60 12.81
CA GLU A 113 8.14 0.13 13.51
C GLU A 113 7.94 0.10 15.03
N LYS A 114 7.32 1.15 15.58
CA LYS A 114 6.96 1.18 17.02
C LYS A 114 6.07 0.00 17.38
N TYR A 115 5.00 -0.26 16.62
CA TYR A 115 4.10 -1.38 16.90
C TYR A 115 4.81 -2.73 16.79
N ARG A 116 5.73 -2.89 15.83
CA ARG A 116 6.55 -4.10 15.70
C ARG A 116 7.43 -4.34 16.92
N ILE A 117 8.09 -3.30 17.43
CA ILE A 117 8.91 -3.37 18.64
C ILE A 117 8.06 -3.72 19.86
N GLU A 118 6.89 -3.11 20.01
CA GLU A 118 5.96 -3.39 21.11
C GLU A 118 5.42 -4.82 21.04
N HIS A 119 5.12 -5.30 19.83
CA HIS A 119 4.71 -6.69 19.61
C HIS A 119 5.78 -7.69 20.03
N ILE A 120 7.04 -7.49 19.62
CA ILE A 120 8.17 -8.36 20.04
C ILE A 120 8.30 -8.42 21.56
N LYS A 121 8.14 -7.28 22.26
CA LYS A 121 8.20 -7.25 23.73
C LYS A 121 7.07 -8.07 24.37
N ARG A 122 5.85 -7.99 23.83
CA ARG A 122 4.69 -8.78 24.32
C ARG A 122 4.84 -10.26 24.07
N THR A 123 5.38 -10.64 22.91
CA THR A 123 5.64 -12.04 22.57
C THR A 123 6.52 -12.75 23.62
N ASN A 124 7.45 -12.01 24.22
CA ASN A 124 8.32 -12.52 25.27
C ASN A 124 7.62 -12.67 26.64
N SER A 125 6.39 -12.16 26.80
CA SER A 125 5.60 -12.22 28.05
C SER A 125 4.47 -13.27 28.02
N GLU A 126 4.39 -14.11 27.01
CA GLU A 126 3.42 -15.23 26.85
C GLU A 126 1.92 -14.82 26.83
N GLU A 127 1.60 -13.55 26.54
CA GLU A 127 0.22 -13.04 26.56
C GLU A 127 -0.63 -13.40 25.31
N SER A 128 -0.05 -14.01 24.28
CA SER A 128 -0.77 -14.36 23.04
C SER A 128 -0.30 -15.68 22.42
N SER A 129 -1.21 -16.44 21.83
CA SER A 129 -0.89 -17.69 21.13
C SER A 129 -0.02 -17.42 19.89
N GLU A 130 0.72 -18.44 19.44
CA GLU A 130 1.56 -18.34 18.23
C GLU A 130 0.71 -17.99 16.99
N ALA A 131 -0.51 -18.53 16.91
CA ALA A 131 -1.45 -18.24 15.83
C ALA A 131 -1.90 -16.79 15.83
N GLN A 132 -2.27 -16.22 16.97
CA GLN A 132 -2.59 -14.80 17.10
C GLN A 132 -1.44 -13.89 16.64
N GLN A 133 -0.22 -14.23 17.05
CA GLN A 133 1.01 -13.51 16.66
C GLN A 133 1.23 -13.58 15.15
N GLN A 134 0.98 -14.76 14.53
CA GLN A 134 1.13 -14.91 13.09
C GLN A 134 0.10 -14.08 12.31
N ILE A 135 -1.18 -14.12 12.73
CA ILE A 135 -2.25 -13.30 12.12
C ILE A 135 -1.93 -11.81 12.23
N TYR A 136 -1.47 -11.35 13.39
CA TYR A 136 -1.05 -9.97 13.59
C TYR A 136 0.08 -9.57 12.64
N ARG A 137 1.15 -10.37 12.56
CA ARG A 137 2.28 -10.12 11.66
C ARG A 137 1.83 -10.04 10.20
N ASP A 138 1.04 -11.02 9.75
CA ASP A 138 0.57 -11.09 8.36
C ASP A 138 -0.29 -9.86 7.98
N LEU A 139 -1.16 -9.39 8.89
CA LEU A 139 -1.97 -8.19 8.69
C LEU A 139 -1.12 -6.91 8.66
N MET A 140 -0.18 -6.78 9.59
CA MET A 140 0.73 -5.62 9.63
C MET A 140 1.64 -5.58 8.40
N ASP A 141 2.15 -6.73 7.95
CA ASP A 141 2.96 -6.83 6.74
C ASP A 141 2.17 -6.48 5.48
N MET A 142 0.92 -6.91 5.36
CA MET A 142 0.03 -6.52 4.27
C MET A 142 -0.19 -4.99 4.24
N LEU A 143 -0.49 -4.39 5.37
CA LEU A 143 -0.70 -2.94 5.47
C LEU A 143 0.58 -2.15 5.16
N LYS A 144 1.74 -2.63 5.62
CA LYS A 144 3.05 -2.05 5.31
C LYS A 144 3.35 -2.12 3.81
N GLU A 145 3.10 -3.25 3.18
CA GLU A 145 3.30 -3.44 1.74
C GLU A 145 2.45 -2.45 0.93
N ILE A 146 1.18 -2.26 1.31
CA ILE A 146 0.32 -1.24 0.69
C ILE A 146 0.92 0.16 0.85
N SER A 147 1.48 0.49 2.03
CA SER A 147 2.16 1.78 2.24
C SER A 147 3.35 1.97 1.32
N ILE A 148 4.15 0.92 1.12
CA ILE A 148 5.30 0.94 0.22
C ILE A 148 4.86 1.21 -1.22
N PHE A 149 3.81 0.55 -1.72
CA PHE A 149 3.30 0.80 -3.06
C PHE A 149 2.75 2.21 -3.24
N ILE A 150 2.11 2.79 -2.22
CA ILE A 150 1.68 4.20 -2.23
C ILE A 150 2.90 5.12 -2.36
N ASP A 151 3.96 4.88 -1.60
CA ASP A 151 5.18 5.69 -1.65
C ASP A 151 5.85 5.60 -3.04
N LEU A 152 5.93 4.39 -3.63
CA LEU A 152 6.45 4.18 -4.98
C LEU A 152 5.63 4.92 -6.05
N ILE A 153 4.30 4.92 -5.93
CA ILE A 153 3.42 5.69 -6.84
C ILE A 153 3.75 7.18 -6.75
N VAL A 154 3.87 7.72 -5.54
CA VAL A 154 4.11 9.15 -5.32
C VAL A 154 5.51 9.56 -5.76
N GLU A 155 6.52 8.72 -5.54
CA GLU A 155 7.89 8.92 -6.02
C GLU A 155 7.92 9.04 -7.55
N ARG A 156 7.30 8.10 -8.25
CA ARG A 156 7.23 8.10 -9.71
C ARG A 156 6.50 9.32 -10.27
N LEU A 157 5.40 9.71 -9.65
CA LEU A 157 4.66 10.89 -10.08
C LEU A 157 5.42 12.19 -9.84
N GLY A 158 6.23 12.27 -8.78
CA GLY A 158 7.10 13.42 -8.51
C GLY A 158 8.34 13.50 -9.42
N GLU A 159 8.71 12.44 -10.13
CA GLU A 159 9.81 12.44 -11.10
C GLU A 159 9.42 13.10 -12.43
N VAL A 160 8.15 12.94 -12.86
CA VAL A 160 7.67 13.54 -14.13
C VAL A 160 7.68 15.05 -14.07
N GLU A 161 7.27 15.63 -12.96
CA GLU A 161 7.17 17.09 -12.81
C GLU A 161 8.51 17.82 -12.76
N LYS A 162 9.58 17.14 -12.40
CA LYS A 162 10.93 17.74 -12.38
C LYS A 162 11.60 17.76 -13.76
N ALA A 163 10.97 17.12 -14.74
CA ALA A 163 11.48 16.99 -16.09
C ALA A 163 10.88 18.02 -17.07
N ASP A 164 9.81 18.73 -16.66
CA ASP A 164 9.20 19.89 -17.34
C ASP A 164 9.78 21.19 -16.77
#